data_fadc3aecabcc32d20f5fb8a4214b2fde
#
_entry.id   fadc3aecabcc32d20f5fb8a4214b2fde
#
_cell.length_a   1.000
_cell.length_b   1.000
_cell.length_c   1.000
_cell.angle_alpha   90.00
_cell.angle_beta   90.00
_cell.angle_gamma   90.00
#
_symmetry.space_group_name_H-M   'P 1'
#
loop_
_entity.id
_entity.type
_entity.pdbx_description
1 polymer ?
#
loop_
_entity_poly.entity_id
_entity_poly.type
_entity_poly.pdbx_seq_one_letter_code
_entity_poly.pdbx_strand_id
1 'polypeptide(L)'
;MGGGHSVLVVDDEPSIRLLCKVNLELEGYRVLEAGTLAEARRHLRDETVDAVLLDVHVGREDGRELVQEIRAERPACGIALFSGSSEAGVVTGAGADAVIPKPFVPDYLVRVVGRLVLGARV
;
A
#
# COMPACT_ATOMS: atom_id res chain seq x y z
N MET A 1 5.62 -15.43 4.13
CA MET A 1 4.43 -15.75 4.85
C MET A 1 3.92 -14.61 5.68
N GLY A 2 2.62 -14.36 5.55
CA GLY A 2 1.99 -13.20 6.15
C GLY A 2 1.88 -13.24 7.67
N GLY A 3 1.79 -14.43 8.25
CA GLY A 3 1.92 -14.66 9.68
C GLY A 3 1.24 -13.67 10.63
N GLY A 4 0.00 -13.26 10.37
CA GLY A 4 -0.70 -12.31 11.23
C GLY A 4 -0.49 -10.83 10.90
N HIS A 5 0.32 -10.52 9.89
CA HIS A 5 0.49 -9.15 9.45
C HIS A 5 -0.71 -8.67 8.64
N SER A 6 -1.04 -7.40 8.78
CA SER A 6 -2.15 -6.77 8.08
C SER A 6 -1.65 -5.78 7.04
N VAL A 7 -2.25 -5.84 5.85
CA VAL A 7 -1.91 -4.97 4.73
C VAL A 7 -3.15 -4.21 4.31
N LEU A 8 -3.03 -2.90 4.20
CA LEU A 8 -4.11 -2.04 3.72
C LEU A 8 -3.85 -1.71 2.26
N VAL A 9 -4.83 -1.99 1.40
CA VAL A 9 -4.75 -1.68 -0.03
C VAL A 9 -5.69 -0.52 -0.32
N VAL A 10 -5.12 0.59 -0.79
CA VAL A 10 -5.86 1.82 -1.07
C VAL A 10 -5.80 2.11 -2.57
N ASP A 11 -6.91 1.87 -3.24
CA ASP A 11 -7.02 2.07 -4.69
C ASP A 11 -8.51 2.19 -5.02
N ASP A 12 -8.87 3.16 -5.84
CA ASP A 12 -10.27 3.35 -6.21
C ASP A 12 -10.78 2.33 -7.23
N GLU A 13 -9.89 1.52 -7.81
CA GLU A 13 -10.27 0.46 -8.74
C GLU A 13 -10.50 -0.86 -8.00
N PRO A 14 -11.75 -1.36 -7.96
CA PRO A 14 -12.05 -2.62 -7.24
C PRO A 14 -11.25 -3.82 -7.77
N SER A 15 -10.96 -3.84 -9.08
CA SER A 15 -10.19 -4.95 -9.67
C SER A 15 -8.77 -5.02 -9.14
N ILE A 16 -8.15 -3.88 -8.90
CA ILE A 16 -6.79 -3.83 -8.34
C ILE A 16 -6.82 -4.30 -6.89
N ARG A 17 -7.81 -3.84 -6.12
CA ARG A 17 -7.96 -4.29 -4.73
C ARG A 17 -8.16 -5.79 -4.64
N LEU A 18 -8.98 -6.35 -5.53
CA LEU A 18 -9.24 -7.79 -5.56
C LEU A 18 -7.97 -8.57 -5.91
N LEU A 19 -7.24 -8.12 -6.91
CA LEU A 19 -5.98 -8.75 -7.31
C LEU A 19 -5.00 -8.80 -6.14
N CYS A 20 -4.84 -7.68 -5.45
CA CYS A 20 -3.95 -7.62 -4.28
C CYS A 20 -4.45 -8.53 -3.17
N LYS A 21 -5.75 -8.46 -2.86
CA LYS A 21 -6.33 -9.24 -1.77
C LYS A 21 -6.14 -10.74 -1.99
N VAL A 22 -6.49 -11.25 -3.17
CA VAL A 22 -6.37 -12.68 -3.46
C VAL A 22 -4.93 -13.15 -3.28
N ASN A 23 -3.99 -12.43 -3.87
CA ASN A 23 -2.59 -12.85 -3.84
C ASN A 23 -1.95 -12.72 -2.45
N LEU A 24 -2.31 -11.68 -1.71
CA LEU A 24 -1.76 -11.48 -0.37
C LEU A 24 -2.39 -12.44 0.64
N GLU A 25 -3.68 -12.73 0.53
CA GLU A 25 -4.31 -13.69 1.43
C GLU A 25 -3.76 -15.10 1.24
N LEU A 26 -3.38 -15.45 0.01
CA LEU A 26 -2.71 -16.73 -0.26
C LEU A 26 -1.38 -16.85 0.49
N GLU A 27 -0.75 -15.73 0.80
CA GLU A 27 0.50 -15.70 1.56
C GLU A 27 0.28 -15.56 3.07
N GLY A 28 -0.97 -15.56 3.52
CA GLY A 28 -1.30 -15.51 4.93
C GLY A 28 -1.51 -14.11 5.50
N TYR A 29 -1.51 -13.07 4.66
CA TYR A 29 -1.77 -11.71 5.14
C TYR A 29 -3.27 -11.49 5.37
N ARG A 30 -3.57 -10.66 6.36
CA ARG A 30 -4.90 -10.09 6.52
C ARG A 30 -4.96 -8.84 5.65
N VAL A 31 -5.95 -8.75 4.77
CA VAL A 31 -6.04 -7.62 3.83
C VAL A 31 -7.24 -6.75 4.15
N LEU A 32 -6.98 -5.46 4.29
CA LEU A 32 -7.99 -4.42 4.45
C LEU A 32 -8.04 -3.62 3.15
N GLU A 33 -9.22 -3.19 2.74
CA GLU A 33 -9.40 -2.48 1.49
C GLU A 33 -9.99 -1.10 1.72
N ALA A 34 -9.55 -0.13 0.94
CA ALA A 34 -10.10 1.20 0.93
C ALA A 34 -10.15 1.72 -0.50
N GLY A 35 -11.31 2.22 -0.90
CA GLY A 35 -11.50 2.85 -2.21
C GLY A 35 -11.37 4.36 -2.16
N THR A 36 -11.22 4.94 -0.96
CA THR A 36 -11.06 6.38 -0.74
C THR A 36 -10.04 6.60 0.36
N LEU A 37 -9.48 7.81 0.41
CA LEU A 37 -8.55 8.14 1.51
C LEU A 37 -9.28 8.19 2.85
N ALA A 38 -10.55 8.57 2.87
CA ALA A 38 -11.33 8.59 4.11
C ALA A 38 -11.46 7.18 4.71
N GLU A 39 -11.74 6.18 3.86
CA GLU A 39 -11.79 4.79 4.30
C GLU A 39 -10.42 4.32 4.80
N ALA A 40 -9.38 4.70 4.09
CA ALA A 40 -8.00 4.35 4.47
C ALA A 40 -7.67 4.91 5.86
N ARG A 41 -8.02 6.16 6.10
CA ARG A 41 -7.78 6.81 7.40
C ARG A 41 -8.53 6.11 8.52
N ARG A 42 -9.76 5.65 8.24
CA ARG A 42 -10.55 4.91 9.23
C ARG A 42 -9.88 3.60 9.60
N HIS A 43 -9.41 2.84 8.60
CA HIS A 43 -8.69 1.59 8.85
C HIS A 43 -7.41 1.84 9.66
N LEU A 44 -6.67 2.88 9.31
CA LEU A 44 -5.44 3.21 10.02
C LEU A 44 -5.68 3.60 11.47
N ARG A 45 -6.81 4.25 11.74
CA ARG A 45 -7.19 4.63 13.10
C ARG A 45 -7.67 3.44 13.93
N ASP A 46 -8.47 2.56 13.31
CA ASP A 46 -9.20 1.52 14.05
C ASP A 46 -8.52 0.16 14.04
N GLU A 47 -7.56 -0.07 13.15
CA GLU A 47 -6.94 -1.37 12.95
C GLU A 47 -5.42 -1.28 13.06
N THR A 48 -4.79 -2.42 13.32
CA THR A 48 -3.34 -2.52 13.22
C THR A 48 -2.98 -2.74 11.75
N VAL A 49 -2.14 -1.89 11.19
CA VAL A 49 -1.73 -1.98 9.79
C VAL A 49 -0.21 -2.00 9.74
N ASP A 50 0.34 -3.05 9.16
CA ASP A 50 1.79 -3.25 9.07
C ASP A 50 2.37 -2.70 7.78
N ALA A 51 1.60 -2.70 6.71
CA ALA A 51 2.01 -2.15 5.42
C ALA A 51 0.83 -1.56 4.68
N VAL A 52 1.08 -0.55 3.87
CA VAL A 52 0.07 0.11 3.05
C VAL A 52 0.52 0.08 1.59
N LEU A 53 -0.38 -0.37 0.72
CA LEU A 53 -0.23 -0.27 -0.72
C LEU A 53 -1.17 0.83 -1.17
N LEU A 54 -0.66 1.87 -1.78
CA LEU A 54 -1.40 3.11 -1.97
C LEU A 54 -1.23 3.63 -3.39
N ASP A 55 -2.35 3.83 -4.09
CA ASP A 55 -2.31 4.46 -5.40
C ASP A 55 -1.98 5.94 -5.25
N VAL A 56 -1.20 6.46 -6.16
CA VAL A 56 -0.90 7.91 -6.21
C VAL A 56 -2.18 8.71 -6.40
N HIS A 57 -3.08 8.19 -7.23
CA HIS A 57 -4.38 8.85 -7.46
C HIS A 57 -5.50 7.96 -6.95
N VAL A 58 -6.16 8.38 -5.86
CA VAL A 58 -7.30 7.67 -5.29
C VAL A 58 -8.55 8.52 -5.56
N GLY A 59 -9.26 8.18 -6.64
CA GLY A 59 -10.31 9.03 -7.16
C GLY A 59 -9.70 10.35 -7.62
N ARG A 60 -10.11 11.44 -7.01
CA ARG A 60 -9.58 12.78 -7.31
C ARG A 60 -8.57 13.24 -6.27
N GLU A 61 -8.27 12.40 -5.29
CA GLU A 61 -7.36 12.77 -4.22
C GLU A 61 -5.94 12.31 -4.53
N ASP A 62 -4.97 13.03 -3.98
CA ASP A 62 -3.56 12.69 -4.12
C ASP A 62 -3.17 11.75 -2.98
N GLY A 63 -2.88 10.50 -3.30
CA GLY A 63 -2.50 9.50 -2.30
C GLY A 63 -1.25 9.86 -1.51
N ARG A 64 -0.39 10.72 -2.07
CA ARG A 64 0.84 11.13 -1.39
C ARG A 64 0.57 11.91 -0.10
N GLU A 65 -0.60 12.53 0.02
CA GLU A 65 -1.00 13.19 1.27
C GLU A 65 -1.08 12.18 2.41
N LEU A 66 -1.59 10.99 2.11
CA LEU A 66 -1.69 9.94 3.13
C LEU A 66 -0.32 9.42 3.55
N VAL A 67 0.66 9.42 2.65
CA VAL A 67 2.03 9.03 3.00
C VAL A 67 2.56 9.91 4.13
N GLN A 68 2.37 11.23 4.02
CA GLN A 68 2.84 12.16 5.04
C GLN A 68 2.16 11.92 6.39
N GLU A 69 0.85 11.66 6.36
CA GLU A 69 0.10 11.37 7.58
C GLU A 69 0.59 10.10 8.26
N ILE A 70 0.81 9.04 7.47
CA ILE A 70 1.29 7.77 8.00
C ILE A 70 2.68 7.93 8.60
N ARG A 71 3.57 8.63 7.92
CA ARG A 71 4.93 8.84 8.42
C ARG A 71 4.94 9.59 9.75
N ALA A 72 4.04 10.58 9.91
CA ALA A 72 3.96 11.35 11.15
C ALA A 72 3.44 10.52 12.31
N GLU A 73 2.44 9.68 12.07
CA GLU A 73 1.74 8.95 13.14
C GLU A 73 2.22 7.52 13.32
N ARG A 74 2.73 6.89 12.24
CA ARG A 74 3.13 5.48 12.24
C ARG A 74 4.42 5.31 11.45
N PRO A 75 5.53 5.83 11.96
CA PRO A 75 6.80 5.84 11.19
C PRO A 75 7.33 4.45 10.85
N ALA A 76 6.92 3.43 11.59
CA ALA A 76 7.37 2.06 11.33
C ALA A 76 6.52 1.33 10.27
N CYS A 77 5.39 1.91 9.85
CA CYS A 77 4.54 1.29 8.85
C CYS A 77 5.20 1.34 7.48
N GLY A 78 5.27 0.19 6.79
CA GLY A 78 5.82 0.14 5.43
C GLY A 78 4.85 0.71 4.42
N ILE A 79 5.32 1.46 3.45
CA ILE A 79 4.48 2.08 2.42
C ILE A 79 5.04 1.82 1.05
N ALA A 80 4.22 1.28 0.15
CA ALA A 80 4.54 1.20 -1.27
C ALA A 80 3.49 1.98 -2.06
N LEU A 81 3.93 2.75 -3.04
CA LEU A 81 3.04 3.48 -3.93
C LEU A 81 2.89 2.75 -5.25
N PHE A 82 1.66 2.63 -5.73
CA PHE A 82 1.40 2.21 -7.11
C PHE A 82 1.55 3.41 -8.02
N SER A 83 2.23 3.23 -9.15
CA SER A 83 2.42 4.35 -10.06
C SER A 83 2.38 3.91 -11.51
N GLY A 84 1.84 4.77 -12.37
CA GLY A 84 2.00 4.64 -13.80
C GLY A 84 3.41 5.05 -14.19
N SER A 85 3.85 4.63 -15.39
CA SER A 85 5.21 4.91 -15.85
C SER A 85 5.56 6.40 -15.89
N SER A 86 4.57 7.25 -16.18
CA SER A 86 4.77 8.70 -16.26
C SER A 86 4.94 9.37 -14.90
N GLU A 87 4.63 8.64 -13.82
CA GLU A 87 4.63 9.20 -12.47
C GLU A 87 5.81 8.78 -11.63
N ALA A 88 6.64 7.86 -12.12
CA ALA A 88 7.70 7.25 -11.33
C ALA A 88 8.65 8.27 -10.69
N GLY A 89 9.02 9.31 -11.42
CA GLY A 89 9.92 10.34 -10.90
C GLY A 89 9.27 11.19 -9.81
N VAL A 90 7.96 11.37 -9.88
CA VAL A 90 7.22 12.17 -8.91
C VAL A 90 7.08 11.42 -7.59
N VAL A 91 6.75 10.13 -7.66
CA VAL A 91 6.52 9.34 -6.44
C VAL A 91 7.79 9.01 -5.68
N THR A 92 8.95 9.00 -6.34
CA THR A 92 10.22 8.71 -5.68
C THR A 92 10.49 9.66 -4.51
N GLY A 93 10.05 10.91 -4.61
CA GLY A 93 10.26 11.91 -3.57
C GLY A 93 9.17 11.97 -2.51
N ALA A 94 8.18 11.08 -2.55
CA ALA A 94 7.01 11.17 -1.68
C ALA A 94 7.18 10.58 -0.28
N GLY A 95 8.31 9.95 0.01
CA GLY A 95 8.57 9.39 1.33
C GLY A 95 8.12 7.94 1.50
N ALA A 96 7.71 7.28 0.43
CA ALA A 96 7.36 5.86 0.46
C ALA A 96 8.64 5.01 0.48
N ASP A 97 8.49 3.76 0.96
CA ASP A 97 9.60 2.82 1.03
C ASP A 97 9.84 2.11 -0.31
N ALA A 98 8.82 2.01 -1.14
CA ALA A 98 8.90 1.32 -2.42
C ALA A 98 7.89 1.87 -3.40
N VAL A 99 8.13 1.61 -4.68
CA VAL A 99 7.20 1.94 -5.76
C VAL A 99 6.91 0.67 -6.53
N ILE A 100 5.61 0.43 -6.78
CA ILE A 100 5.16 -0.71 -7.56
C ILE A 100 4.57 -0.16 -8.86
N PRO A 101 5.26 -0.32 -9.99
CA PRO A 101 4.75 0.19 -11.26
C PRO A 101 3.54 -0.60 -11.72
N LYS A 102 2.58 0.06 -12.32
CA LYS A 102 1.41 -0.55 -12.94
C LYS A 102 1.64 -0.65 -14.44
N PRO A 103 1.31 -1.76 -15.07
CA PRO A 103 0.83 -3.01 -14.48
C PRO A 103 1.93 -3.76 -13.75
N PHE A 104 1.55 -4.59 -12.78
CA PHE A 104 2.52 -5.38 -12.02
C PHE A 104 2.13 -6.85 -12.05
N VAL A 105 3.13 -7.73 -11.80
CA VAL A 105 2.87 -9.14 -11.63
C VAL A 105 2.69 -9.45 -10.13
N PRO A 106 1.81 -10.41 -9.78
CA PRO A 106 1.55 -10.73 -8.39
C PRO A 106 2.78 -11.12 -7.58
N ASP A 107 3.73 -11.82 -8.19
CA ASP A 107 4.97 -12.23 -7.50
C ASP A 107 5.78 -11.02 -7.03
N TYR A 108 5.82 -9.96 -7.82
CA TYR A 108 6.53 -8.75 -7.45
C TYR A 108 5.83 -8.05 -6.27
N LEU A 109 4.51 -7.99 -6.32
CA LEU A 109 3.70 -7.41 -5.25
C LEU A 109 3.97 -8.12 -3.93
N VAL A 110 3.91 -9.44 -3.92
CA VAL A 110 4.13 -10.26 -2.73
C VAL A 110 5.54 -10.03 -2.17
N ARG A 111 6.53 -9.95 -3.05
CA ARG A 111 7.92 -9.72 -2.64
C ARG A 111 8.10 -8.36 -1.97
N VAL A 112 7.51 -7.33 -2.54
CA VAL A 112 7.59 -5.97 -1.97
C VAL A 112 6.91 -5.94 -0.60
N VAL A 113 5.71 -6.50 -0.49
CA VAL A 113 4.98 -6.54 0.79
C VAL A 113 5.78 -7.29 1.85
N GLY A 114 6.41 -8.40 1.47
CA GLY A 114 7.25 -9.17 2.41
C GLY A 114 8.36 -8.32 3.02
N ARG A 115 8.97 -7.46 2.23
CA ARG A 115 10.01 -6.55 2.73
C ARG A 115 9.43 -5.47 3.64
N LEU A 116 8.27 -4.93 3.25
CA LEU A 116 7.63 -3.87 4.02
C LEU A 116 7.25 -4.31 5.43
N VAL A 117 6.66 -5.51 5.55
CA VAL A 117 6.21 -6.00 6.85
C VAL A 117 7.37 -6.40 7.76
N LEU A 118 8.52 -6.71 7.20
CA LEU A 118 9.71 -7.01 7.98
C LEU A 118 10.46 -5.74 8.40
N GLY A 119 10.00 -4.58 7.98
CA GLY A 119 10.66 -3.33 8.27
C GLY A 119 11.96 -3.12 7.50
N ALA A 120 12.20 -3.93 6.46
CA ALA A 120 13.39 -3.79 5.62
C ALA A 120 13.19 -2.62 4.67
N ARG A 121 13.79 -1.52 5.01
CA ARG A 121 13.76 -0.33 4.17
C ARG A 121 14.83 -0.48 3.10
N VAL A 122 14.40 -0.43 1.89
CA VAL A 122 15.31 -0.65 0.76
C VAL A 122 15.55 0.62 0.02
#